data_f89ab1f7a301cba46d4b772564f4ab89
#
_entry.id   f89ab1f7a301cba46d4b772564f4ab89
#
_cell.length_a   1.000
_cell.length_b   1.000
_cell.length_c   1.000
_cell.angle_alpha   90.00
_cell.angle_beta   90.00
_cell.angle_gamma   90.00
#
_symmetry.space_group_name_H-M   'P 1'
#
loop_
_entity.id
_entity.type
_entity.pdbx_description
1 polymer ?
#
loop_
_entity_poly.entity_id
_entity_poly.type
_entity_poly.pdbx_seq_one_letter_code
_entity_poly.pdbx_strand_id
1 'polypeptide(L)'
;AGGTPEWTLRGTTGSVAVTGSTATAAPRVTVEAPFSVNQTQVHTLQAGDGPVVAQTATVSVCYMGVNGRDGSVFDSSYERGEPVDFPLTGVVTGFQKAIAGQKVGSTVAVAMTSADGYPDGEPRAGIQPGDSLIFAIKILSAS
;
A
#
# COMPACT_ATOMS: atom_id res chain seq x y z
N ALA A 1 3.55 7.85 14.10
CA ALA A 1 2.20 7.42 13.85
C ALA A 1 1.43 7.44 15.16
N GLY A 2 0.20 7.41 15.13
CA GLY A 2 -0.70 7.68 16.24
C GLY A 2 -1.39 8.99 15.96
N GLY A 3 -2.56 9.17 16.49
CA GLY A 3 -3.38 10.33 16.26
C GLY A 3 -4.44 10.06 15.21
N THR A 4 -4.95 11.12 14.61
CA THR A 4 -6.10 11.04 13.71
C THR A 4 -5.72 10.36 12.41
N PRO A 5 -6.51 9.40 11.90
CA PRO A 5 -6.27 8.82 10.58
C PRO A 5 -6.26 9.90 9.50
N GLU A 6 -5.32 9.76 8.54
CA GLU A 6 -5.19 10.68 7.43
C GLU A 6 -6.11 10.31 6.26
N TRP A 7 -6.57 9.07 6.23
CA TRP A 7 -7.48 8.57 5.22
C TRP A 7 -8.35 7.47 5.79
N THR A 8 -9.65 7.58 5.53
CA THR A 8 -10.60 6.51 5.85
C THR A 8 -11.37 6.17 4.60
N LEU A 9 -11.60 4.88 4.39
CA LEU A 9 -12.31 4.39 3.21
C LEU A 9 -13.31 3.33 3.64
N ARG A 10 -14.56 3.51 3.23
CA ARG A 10 -15.57 2.47 3.38
C ARG A 10 -15.56 1.61 2.12
N GLY A 11 -15.38 0.30 2.27
CA GLY A 11 -15.43 -0.65 1.17
C GLY A 11 -16.86 -1.07 0.82
N THR A 12 -16.98 -2.03 -0.09
CA THR A 12 -18.25 -2.74 -0.31
C THR A 12 -18.65 -3.50 0.93
N THR A 13 -17.66 -4.00 1.68
CA THR A 13 -17.80 -4.49 3.04
C THR A 13 -16.70 -3.87 3.86
N GLY A 14 -16.95 -3.65 5.14
CA GLY A 14 -15.94 -3.15 6.08
C GLY A 14 -15.43 -1.74 5.78
N SER A 15 -14.36 -1.38 6.47
CA SER A 15 -13.70 -0.09 6.27
C SER A 15 -12.22 -0.20 6.66
N VAL A 16 -11.43 0.79 6.22
CA VAL A 16 -10.03 0.91 6.58
C VAL A 16 -9.71 2.35 6.96
N ALA A 17 -8.84 2.52 7.95
CA ALA A 17 -8.30 3.81 8.35
C ALA A 17 -6.78 3.72 8.32
N VAL A 18 -6.13 4.70 7.68
CA VAL A 18 -4.68 4.72 7.50
C VAL A 18 -4.11 6.00 8.10
N THR A 19 -3.10 5.84 8.95
CA THR A 19 -2.23 6.93 9.39
C THR A 19 -0.90 6.76 8.67
N GLY A 20 -0.42 7.85 8.05
CA GLY A 20 0.73 7.78 7.16
C GLY A 20 2.02 7.37 7.85
N SER A 21 2.93 6.88 7.05
CA SER A 21 4.24 6.42 7.48
C SER A 21 5.32 7.45 7.14
N THR A 22 6.45 7.34 7.84
CA THR A 22 7.69 8.02 7.48
C THR A 22 8.73 6.99 7.11
N ALA A 23 9.95 7.43 6.78
CA ALA A 23 11.05 6.51 6.49
C ALA A 23 11.43 5.66 7.71
N THR A 24 11.14 6.13 8.93
CA THR A 24 11.52 5.48 10.18
C THR A 24 10.37 5.00 11.03
N ALA A 25 9.16 5.52 10.79
CA ALA A 25 7.97 5.18 11.58
C ALA A 25 6.97 4.43 10.72
N ALA A 26 6.54 3.27 11.20
CA ALA A 26 5.55 2.45 10.51
C ALA A 26 4.18 3.15 10.47
N PRO A 27 3.40 2.92 9.41
CA PRO A 27 2.03 3.41 9.35
C PRO A 27 1.15 2.64 10.31
N ARG A 28 -0.01 3.19 10.61
CA ARG A 28 -1.07 2.47 11.29
C ARG A 28 -2.19 2.23 10.29
N VAL A 29 -2.51 0.97 10.06
CA VAL A 29 -3.60 0.55 9.20
C VAL A 29 -4.60 -0.22 10.07
N THR A 30 -5.79 0.34 10.24
CA THR A 30 -6.84 -0.27 11.05
C THR A 30 -7.96 -0.71 10.13
N VAL A 31 -8.28 -1.99 10.15
CA VAL A 31 -9.29 -2.59 9.28
C VAL A 31 -10.49 -3.05 10.11
N GLU A 32 -11.69 -2.65 9.71
CA GLU A 32 -12.93 -3.29 10.18
C GLU A 32 -13.24 -4.41 9.20
N ALA A 33 -12.82 -5.61 9.58
CA ALA A 33 -12.88 -6.79 8.72
C ALA A 33 -14.28 -7.40 8.70
N PRO A 34 -14.67 -8.08 7.63
CA PRO A 34 -13.94 -8.15 6.38
C PRO A 34 -14.08 -6.88 5.56
N PHE A 35 -12.98 -6.42 4.97
CA PHE A 35 -12.95 -5.26 4.10
C PHE A 35 -12.69 -5.68 2.67
N SER A 36 -13.48 -5.17 1.74
CA SER A 36 -13.27 -5.39 0.31
C SER A 36 -13.68 -4.15 -0.48
N VAL A 37 -13.08 -4.00 -1.64
CA VAL A 37 -13.40 -2.92 -2.59
C VAL A 37 -13.72 -3.52 -3.95
N ASN A 38 -14.54 -2.84 -4.72
CA ASN A 38 -14.85 -3.23 -6.10
C ASN A 38 -14.05 -2.45 -7.13
N GLN A 39 -13.27 -1.47 -6.69
CA GLN A 39 -12.33 -0.69 -7.50
C GLN A 39 -11.12 -0.38 -6.65
N THR A 40 -9.95 -0.38 -7.28
CA THR A 40 -8.72 0.04 -6.62
C THR A 40 -8.77 1.55 -6.35
N GLN A 41 -8.53 1.94 -5.10
CA GLN A 41 -8.56 3.31 -4.63
C GLN A 41 -7.16 3.71 -4.19
N VAL A 42 -6.63 4.78 -4.76
CA VAL A 42 -5.31 5.33 -4.38
C VAL A 42 -5.52 6.70 -3.76
N HIS A 43 -4.86 6.94 -2.64
CA HIS A 43 -4.92 8.24 -1.97
C HIS A 43 -3.52 8.69 -1.58
N THR A 44 -3.15 9.92 -1.95
CA THR A 44 -1.90 10.52 -1.52
C THR A 44 -2.11 11.14 -0.16
N LEU A 45 -1.48 10.57 0.86
CA LEU A 45 -1.60 11.08 2.24
C LEU A 45 -0.80 12.37 2.40
N GLN A 46 0.38 12.42 1.79
CA GLN A 46 1.24 13.58 1.80
C GLN A 46 2.05 13.59 0.51
N ALA A 47 1.97 14.69 -0.24
CA ALA A 47 2.71 14.84 -1.49
C ALA A 47 4.18 15.14 -1.21
N GLY A 48 5.08 14.49 -1.96
CA GLY A 48 6.51 14.77 -1.92
C GLY A 48 6.90 15.93 -2.82
N ASP A 49 8.16 16.29 -2.79
CA ASP A 49 8.74 17.40 -3.56
C ASP A 49 9.66 16.93 -4.69
N GLY A 50 9.91 15.64 -4.79
CA GLY A 50 10.87 15.10 -5.74
C GLY A 50 10.30 14.94 -7.15
N PRO A 51 11.08 14.35 -8.04
CA PRO A 51 10.62 14.12 -9.41
C PRO A 51 9.48 13.13 -9.47
N VAL A 52 8.72 13.19 -10.56
CA VAL A 52 7.61 12.27 -10.81
C VAL A 52 8.16 10.88 -11.14
N VAL A 53 7.58 9.85 -10.54
CA VAL A 53 7.97 8.45 -10.76
C VAL A 53 7.45 7.99 -12.12
N ALA A 54 8.36 7.55 -12.99
CA ALA A 54 7.99 6.97 -14.27
C ALA A 54 7.44 5.55 -14.10
N GLN A 55 6.61 5.11 -15.02
CA GLN A 55 6.03 3.76 -14.98
C GLN A 55 7.07 2.65 -15.08
N THR A 56 8.24 2.96 -15.62
CA THR A 56 9.34 2.00 -15.79
C THR A 56 10.43 2.16 -14.73
N ALA A 57 10.21 3.01 -13.73
CA ALA A 57 11.22 3.30 -12.72
C ALA A 57 11.45 2.10 -11.79
N THR A 58 12.65 2.08 -11.20
CA THR A 58 12.93 1.27 -10.02
C THR A 58 12.83 2.19 -8.81
N VAL A 59 12.00 1.82 -7.85
CA VAL A 59 11.71 2.65 -6.68
C VAL A 59 12.28 2.01 -5.42
N SER A 60 12.72 2.85 -4.48
CA SER A 60 13.05 2.44 -3.13
C SER A 60 11.94 2.94 -2.22
N VAL A 61 11.31 2.03 -1.48
CA VAL A 61 10.12 2.34 -0.69
C VAL A 61 10.18 1.69 0.68
N CYS A 62 9.50 2.32 1.65
CA CYS A 62 9.07 1.67 2.87
C CYS A 62 7.58 1.39 2.76
N TYR A 63 7.13 0.23 3.18
CA TYR A 63 5.72 -0.12 3.01
C TYR A 63 5.24 -1.13 4.05
N MET A 64 3.91 -1.17 4.21
CA MET A 64 3.22 -2.18 4.99
C MET A 64 2.01 -2.65 4.19
N GLY A 65 1.86 -3.96 4.03
CA GLY A 65 0.72 -4.57 3.38
C GLY A 65 -0.17 -5.29 4.39
N VAL A 66 -1.47 -5.03 4.30
CA VAL A 66 -2.48 -5.56 5.21
C VAL A 66 -3.58 -6.24 4.41
N ASN A 67 -4.02 -7.40 4.89
CA ASN A 67 -5.11 -8.14 4.27
C ASN A 67 -6.45 -7.58 4.75
N GLY A 68 -7.31 -7.18 3.81
CA GLY A 68 -8.64 -6.66 4.14
C GLY A 68 -9.56 -7.70 4.74
N ARG A 69 -9.35 -8.98 4.44
CA ARG A 69 -10.22 -10.05 4.93
C ARG A 69 -10.18 -10.16 6.46
N ASP A 70 -9.01 -9.97 7.08
CA ASP A 70 -8.86 -10.17 8.52
C ASP A 70 -8.02 -9.10 9.23
N GLY A 71 -7.51 -8.11 8.50
CA GLY A 71 -6.69 -7.05 9.08
C GLY A 71 -5.26 -7.45 9.41
N SER A 72 -4.80 -8.62 9.01
CA SER A 72 -3.46 -9.09 9.31
C SER A 72 -2.41 -8.41 8.42
N VAL A 73 -1.26 -8.10 9.00
CA VAL A 73 -0.09 -7.61 8.25
C VAL A 73 0.58 -8.83 7.61
N PHE A 74 0.67 -8.85 6.28
CA PHE A 74 1.30 -9.97 5.58
C PHE A 74 2.71 -9.65 5.09
N ASP A 75 3.07 -8.37 5.02
CA ASP A 75 4.40 -7.96 4.60
C ASP A 75 4.67 -6.53 5.09
N SER A 76 5.88 -6.28 5.57
CA SER A 76 6.27 -4.95 6.05
C SER A 76 7.78 -4.78 5.97
N SER A 77 8.21 -3.71 5.27
CA SER A 77 9.62 -3.34 5.26
C SER A 77 10.08 -2.85 6.63
N TYR A 78 9.17 -2.36 7.45
CA TYR A 78 9.47 -1.88 8.81
C TYR A 78 9.90 -3.01 9.74
N GLU A 79 9.36 -4.20 9.54
CA GLU A 79 9.79 -5.38 10.31
C GLU A 79 11.21 -5.79 9.95
N ARG A 80 11.62 -5.59 8.71
CA ARG A 80 12.98 -5.88 8.26
C ARG A 80 13.96 -4.75 8.58
N GLY A 81 13.46 -3.56 8.93
CA GLY A 81 14.28 -2.44 9.32
C GLY A 81 14.99 -1.72 8.17
N GLU A 82 14.59 -1.98 6.92
CA GLU A 82 15.21 -1.33 5.76
C GLU A 82 14.24 -1.21 4.60
N PRO A 83 14.44 -0.20 3.72
CA PRO A 83 13.64 -0.05 2.51
C PRO A 83 13.86 -1.22 1.54
N VAL A 84 12.94 -1.36 0.61
CA VAL A 84 12.99 -2.39 -0.42
C VAL A 84 12.97 -1.71 -1.78
N ASP A 85 13.78 -2.23 -2.71
CA ASP A 85 13.82 -1.74 -4.08
C ASP A 85 12.94 -2.63 -4.95
N PHE A 86 12.07 -2.00 -5.76
CA PHE A 86 11.20 -2.71 -6.69
C PHE A 86 11.25 -2.06 -8.06
N PRO A 87 11.39 -2.86 -9.15
CA PRO A 87 11.05 -2.35 -10.48
C PRO A 87 9.53 -2.29 -10.58
N LEU A 88 8.97 -1.16 -11.01
CA LEU A 88 7.52 -1.03 -11.10
C LEU A 88 6.91 -2.00 -12.09
N THR A 89 7.68 -2.43 -13.09
CA THR A 89 7.24 -3.43 -14.07
C THR A 89 7.12 -4.83 -13.47
N GLY A 90 7.67 -5.05 -12.28
CA GLY A 90 7.70 -6.36 -11.63
C GLY A 90 6.77 -6.50 -10.42
N VAL A 91 6.03 -5.44 -10.05
CA VAL A 91 5.11 -5.50 -8.91
C VAL A 91 3.67 -5.68 -9.36
N VAL A 92 2.78 -6.03 -8.45
CA VAL A 92 1.36 -6.19 -8.77
C VAL A 92 0.76 -4.87 -9.23
N THR A 93 -0.30 -4.96 -10.03
CA THR A 93 -0.90 -3.82 -10.71
C THR A 93 -1.33 -2.71 -9.74
N GLY A 94 -1.93 -3.06 -8.61
CA GLY A 94 -2.37 -2.06 -7.63
C GLY A 94 -1.21 -1.28 -7.03
N PHE A 95 -0.07 -1.93 -6.82
CA PHE A 95 1.13 -1.29 -6.33
C PHE A 95 1.70 -0.31 -7.37
N GLN A 96 1.71 -0.71 -8.65
CA GLN A 96 2.09 0.17 -9.75
C GLN A 96 1.20 1.41 -9.81
N LYS A 97 -0.11 1.22 -9.71
CA LYS A 97 -1.08 2.33 -9.75
C LYS A 97 -0.87 3.31 -8.61
N ALA A 98 -0.42 2.83 -7.45
CA ALA A 98 -0.21 3.67 -6.29
C ALA A 98 1.04 4.53 -6.41
N ILE A 99 2.06 4.08 -7.12
CA ILE A 99 3.39 4.70 -7.14
C ILE A 99 3.65 5.49 -8.44
N ALA A 100 3.31 4.92 -9.60
CA ALA A 100 3.56 5.60 -10.87
C ALA A 100 2.82 6.95 -10.92
N GLY A 101 3.51 7.99 -11.33
CA GLY A 101 2.95 9.34 -11.39
C GLY A 101 2.99 10.12 -10.08
N GLN A 102 3.38 9.48 -8.97
CA GLN A 102 3.60 10.20 -7.71
C GLN A 102 4.95 10.88 -7.71
N LYS A 103 5.12 11.88 -6.86
CA LYS A 103 6.43 12.50 -6.68
C LYS A 103 7.21 11.73 -5.61
N VAL A 104 8.51 11.63 -5.81
CA VAL A 104 9.41 11.05 -4.79
C VAL A 104 9.24 11.83 -3.49
N GLY A 105 9.20 11.12 -2.38
CA GLY A 105 8.91 11.69 -1.06
C GLY A 105 7.45 11.59 -0.66
N SER A 106 6.56 11.22 -1.58
CA SER A 106 5.14 11.06 -1.27
C SER A 106 4.88 9.90 -0.34
N THR A 107 3.87 10.05 0.50
CA THR A 107 3.29 8.98 1.30
C THR A 107 1.91 8.67 0.73
N VAL A 108 1.69 7.44 0.34
CA VAL A 108 0.45 7.03 -0.34
C VAL A 108 -0.15 5.81 0.32
N ALA A 109 -1.45 5.68 0.18
CA ALA A 109 -2.18 4.47 0.56
C ALA A 109 -2.97 3.97 -0.64
N VAL A 110 -3.12 2.66 -0.74
CA VAL A 110 -3.91 2.03 -1.77
C VAL A 110 -4.72 0.90 -1.18
N ALA A 111 -6.01 0.87 -1.55
CA ALA A 111 -6.87 -0.29 -1.31
C ALA A 111 -7.14 -0.90 -2.67
N MET A 112 -6.61 -2.09 -2.92
CA MET A 112 -6.67 -2.71 -4.23
C MET A 112 -7.60 -3.91 -4.27
N THR A 113 -8.23 -4.09 -5.42
CA THR A 113 -9.03 -5.28 -5.66
C THR A 113 -8.13 -6.50 -5.76
N SER A 114 -8.73 -7.68 -5.61
CA SER A 114 -8.01 -8.94 -5.83
C SER A 114 -7.43 -9.00 -7.25
N ALA A 115 -8.15 -8.50 -8.24
CA ALA A 115 -7.69 -8.49 -9.63
C ALA A 115 -6.40 -7.67 -9.82
N ASP A 116 -6.23 -6.60 -9.04
CA ASP A 116 -5.04 -5.76 -9.08
C ASP A 116 -3.94 -6.24 -8.12
N GLY A 117 -4.23 -7.22 -7.30
CA GLY A 117 -3.29 -7.80 -6.35
C GLY A 117 -2.95 -9.25 -6.71
N TYR A 118 -3.45 -10.19 -5.91
CA TYR A 118 -3.21 -11.62 -6.11
C TYR A 118 -4.55 -12.33 -6.34
N PRO A 119 -5.06 -12.31 -7.59
CA PRO A 119 -6.40 -12.87 -7.86
C PRO A 119 -6.51 -14.36 -7.56
N ASP A 120 -5.43 -15.10 -7.68
CA ASP A 120 -5.39 -16.53 -7.36
C ASP A 120 -4.90 -16.80 -5.93
N GLY A 121 -4.69 -15.73 -5.15
CA GLY A 121 -4.14 -15.81 -3.81
C GLY A 121 -2.63 -15.94 -3.78
N GLU A 122 -2.06 -15.84 -2.61
CA GLU A 122 -0.65 -16.08 -2.35
C GLU A 122 -0.53 -16.77 -0.98
N PRO A 123 -0.50 -18.12 -0.98
CA PRO A 123 -0.52 -18.88 0.28
C PRO A 123 0.63 -18.55 1.23
N ARG A 124 1.80 -18.20 0.69
CA ARG A 124 2.96 -17.84 1.52
C ARG A 124 2.72 -16.58 2.34
N ALA A 125 1.87 -15.70 1.85
CA ALA A 125 1.49 -14.46 2.53
C ALA A 125 0.14 -14.57 3.23
N GLY A 126 -0.51 -15.73 3.19
CA GLY A 126 -1.83 -15.92 3.78
C GLY A 126 -2.95 -15.25 2.99
N ILE A 127 -2.72 -14.93 1.72
CA ILE A 127 -3.70 -14.28 0.86
C ILE A 127 -4.51 -15.33 0.12
N GLN A 128 -5.83 -15.23 0.23
CA GLN A 128 -6.77 -16.11 -0.47
C GLN A 128 -7.25 -15.44 -1.75
N PRO A 129 -7.71 -16.22 -2.75
CA PRO A 129 -8.36 -15.63 -3.92
C PRO A 129 -9.52 -14.73 -3.50
N GLY A 130 -9.61 -13.56 -4.11
CA GLY A 130 -10.66 -12.59 -3.81
C GLY A 130 -10.33 -11.59 -2.70
N ASP A 131 -9.21 -11.74 -2.00
CA ASP A 131 -8.84 -10.82 -0.93
C ASP A 131 -8.48 -9.44 -1.48
N SER A 132 -9.07 -8.39 -0.91
CA SER A 132 -8.64 -7.02 -1.12
C SER A 132 -7.47 -6.72 -0.19
N LEU A 133 -6.49 -5.95 -0.69
CA LEU A 133 -5.27 -5.66 0.05
C LEU A 133 -5.12 -4.15 0.24
N ILE A 134 -4.51 -3.76 1.36
CA ILE A 134 -4.21 -2.36 1.64
C ILE A 134 -2.70 -2.23 1.79
N PHE A 135 -2.10 -1.27 1.09
CA PHE A 135 -0.70 -0.92 1.28
C PHE A 135 -0.58 0.54 1.69
N ALA A 136 0.26 0.79 2.68
CA ALA A 136 0.72 2.13 3.03
C ALA A 136 2.19 2.22 2.60
N ILE A 137 2.54 3.21 1.79
CA ILE A 137 3.82 3.27 1.09
C ILE A 137 4.45 4.64 1.27
N LYS A 138 5.74 4.68 1.61
CA LYS A 138 6.57 5.88 1.58
C LYS A 138 7.59 5.73 0.46
N ILE A 139 7.55 6.61 -0.53
CA ILE A 139 8.47 6.58 -1.68
C ILE A 139 9.72 7.36 -1.32
N LEU A 140 10.87 6.68 -1.26
CA LEU A 140 12.14 7.30 -0.88
C LEU A 140 12.93 7.77 -2.07
N SER A 141 12.97 7.01 -3.15
CA SER A 141 13.72 7.37 -4.36
C SER A 141 13.18 6.62 -5.57
N ALA A 142 13.54 7.08 -6.75
CA ALA A 142 13.22 6.44 -8.03
C ALA A 142 14.34 6.70 -9.03
N SER A 143 14.62 5.69 -9.84
CA SER A 143 15.68 5.78 -10.85
C SER A 143 15.31 5.16 -12.18
#